data_04610e774899a1a27b9165ec871742b7
#
_entry.id   04610e774899a1a27b9165ec871742b7
#
_cell.length_a   1.000
_cell.length_b   1.000
_cell.length_c   1.000
_cell.angle_alpha   90.00
_cell.angle_beta   90.00
_cell.angle_gamma   90.00
#
_symmetry.space_group_name_H-M   'P 1'
#
loop_
_entity.id
_entity.type
_entity.pdbx_description
1 polymer ?
#
loop_
_entity_poly.entity_id
_entity_poly.type
_entity_poly.pdbx_seq_one_letter_code
_entity_poly.pdbx_strand_id
1 'polypeptide(L)'
;MRKPPFPLPFLADGVSAAQMREAGMKKDDCASRWALGHPDFVRRQTARFCKAGAGAVLAPTLAANRSALASLGLESRVRELNAGVLRLVAEGAGGLPVGARIGPSGIAFSYEEADCFDEIFAVYREQIRILDEAGASFLMIERQTSLADMRAAMLAARSTDLPVFVTMTPDPFSDTDELLPPLITLQAMGADAIGVDNLPVSDAEERLRELFPHAEVPLAARLSALQAASPEAYVEDAALLARAGACVFGAGEGGAPAFTAALAARCPAFPVPEPHEADCRAAASADGVFFLGDDIELSEPVRCSSRLDDDLIELEHGSANVGLVRVESLDDAMLLAEHGPLARLPLAVWADSLPVLEAALRYFQGRLLVDSSSPLEEEVLAALANKYGAIVY
;
A
#
# COMPACT_ATOMS: atom_id res chain seq x y z
N MET A 1 -0.52 -16.49 8.77
CA MET A 1 0.10 -15.13 8.78
C MET A 1 1.60 -15.25 8.51
N ARG A 2 2.15 -14.43 7.61
CA ARG A 2 3.59 -14.39 7.30
C ARG A 2 4.37 -13.87 8.51
N LYS A 3 5.63 -14.30 8.64
CA LYS A 3 6.49 -13.81 9.74
C LYS A 3 6.74 -12.30 9.56
N PRO A 4 6.36 -11.46 10.53
CA PRO A 4 6.55 -10.02 10.43
C PRO A 4 8.05 -9.64 10.49
N PRO A 5 8.47 -8.57 9.82
CA PRO A 5 9.86 -8.10 9.82
C PRO A 5 10.29 -7.53 11.18
N PHE A 6 9.33 -7.13 12.01
CA PHE A 6 9.56 -6.59 13.35
C PHE A 6 8.71 -7.33 14.39
N PRO A 7 9.13 -7.32 15.68
CA PRO A 7 8.30 -7.89 16.76
C PRO A 7 6.93 -7.21 16.86
N LEU A 8 5.88 -7.99 17.10
CA LEU A 8 4.52 -7.50 17.31
C LEU A 8 4.17 -7.46 18.82
N PRO A 9 3.35 -6.52 19.25
CA PRO A 9 2.83 -5.37 18.53
C PRO A 9 3.95 -4.40 18.14
N PHE A 10 3.90 -3.85 16.92
CA PHE A 10 4.90 -2.93 16.40
C PHE A 10 4.42 -1.49 16.44
N LEU A 11 5.22 -0.60 17.03
CA LEU A 11 4.91 0.82 17.17
C LEU A 11 5.90 1.66 16.36
N ALA A 12 5.43 2.29 15.29
CA ALA A 12 6.22 3.20 14.45
C ALA A 12 5.61 4.61 14.45
N ASP A 13 6.37 5.58 14.89
CA ASP A 13 5.92 6.98 14.98
C ASP A 13 7.07 7.95 14.69
N GLY A 14 6.77 9.23 14.48
CA GLY A 14 7.83 10.19 14.15
C GLY A 14 7.35 11.62 14.03
N VAL A 15 8.26 12.49 13.61
CA VAL A 15 8.00 13.93 13.51
C VAL A 15 6.89 14.20 12.49
N SER A 16 5.80 14.81 12.95
CA SER A 16 4.63 15.13 12.13
C SER A 16 4.66 16.57 11.59
N ALA A 17 3.91 16.80 10.50
CA ALA A 17 3.72 18.15 9.97
C ALA A 17 3.02 19.07 10.99
N ALA A 18 2.15 18.54 11.86
CA ALA A 18 1.51 19.31 12.93
C ALA A 18 2.54 19.89 13.90
N GLN A 19 3.49 19.08 14.38
CA GLN A 19 4.57 19.54 15.26
C GLN A 19 5.48 20.58 14.59
N MET A 20 5.73 20.42 13.28
CA MET A 20 6.50 21.43 12.53
C MET A 20 5.75 22.74 12.40
N ARG A 21 4.41 22.70 12.20
CA ARG A 21 3.56 23.90 12.16
C ARG A 21 3.54 24.62 13.52
N GLU A 22 3.43 23.89 14.62
CA GLU A 22 3.55 24.46 15.97
C GLU A 22 4.92 25.12 16.19
N ALA A 23 5.97 24.63 15.54
CA ALA A 23 7.32 25.19 15.57
C ALA A 23 7.57 26.29 14.53
N GLY A 24 6.53 26.72 13.78
CA GLY A 24 6.61 27.85 12.86
C GLY A 24 6.63 27.51 11.37
N MET A 25 6.45 26.24 10.97
CA MET A 25 6.25 25.86 9.56
C MET A 25 4.91 26.40 9.07
N LYS A 26 4.89 27.07 7.94
CA LYS A 26 3.65 27.56 7.32
C LYS A 26 2.88 26.40 6.66
N LYS A 27 1.58 26.61 6.42
CA LYS A 27 0.69 25.60 5.84
C LYS A 27 1.18 25.11 4.46
N ASP A 28 1.69 26.04 3.67
CA ASP A 28 2.12 25.77 2.28
C ASP A 28 3.64 25.48 2.16
N ASP A 29 4.32 25.31 3.28
CA ASP A 29 5.74 24.92 3.27
C ASP A 29 5.90 23.42 3.00
N CYS A 30 6.95 23.08 2.25
CA CYS A 30 7.40 21.70 2.11
C CYS A 30 8.00 21.20 3.44
N ALA A 31 7.38 20.18 4.04
CA ALA A 31 7.80 19.64 5.32
C ALA A 31 9.26 19.15 5.32
N SER A 32 9.69 18.46 4.25
CA SER A 32 11.06 17.98 4.13
C SER A 32 12.09 19.11 4.00
N ARG A 33 11.74 20.17 3.23
CA ARG A 33 12.59 21.38 3.13
C ARG A 33 12.70 22.10 4.47
N TRP A 34 11.55 22.27 5.16
CA TRP A 34 11.52 22.90 6.48
C TRP A 34 12.35 22.10 7.50
N ALA A 35 12.22 20.77 7.50
CA ALA A 35 12.97 19.87 8.36
C ALA A 35 14.48 20.03 8.18
N LEU A 36 14.97 20.10 6.95
CA LEU A 36 16.40 20.35 6.66
C LEU A 36 16.88 21.74 7.11
N GLY A 37 15.98 22.73 7.08
CA GLY A 37 16.28 24.07 7.60
C GLY A 37 16.29 24.15 9.13
N HIS A 38 15.75 23.14 9.83
CA HIS A 38 15.61 23.09 11.29
C HIS A 38 16.16 21.79 11.88
N PRO A 39 17.43 21.43 11.61
CA PRO A 39 17.99 20.13 11.94
C PRO A 39 17.93 19.80 13.43
N ASP A 40 18.20 20.75 14.30
CA ASP A 40 18.15 20.54 15.76
C ASP A 40 16.75 20.28 16.28
N PHE A 41 15.73 20.87 15.65
CA PHE A 41 14.35 20.56 15.98
C PHE A 41 14.04 19.09 15.66
N VAL A 42 14.37 18.64 14.45
CA VAL A 42 14.11 17.25 14.00
C VAL A 42 14.83 16.26 14.90
N ARG A 43 16.15 16.45 15.15
CA ARG A 43 16.92 15.55 16.04
C ARG A 43 16.30 15.46 17.44
N ARG A 44 15.95 16.61 18.04
CA ARG A 44 15.32 16.63 19.37
C ARG A 44 13.97 15.94 19.38
N GLN A 45 13.11 16.18 18.39
CA GLN A 45 11.80 15.53 18.32
C GLN A 45 11.96 14.02 18.09
N THR A 46 12.82 13.58 17.18
CA THR A 46 13.13 12.17 16.97
C THR A 46 13.57 11.49 18.27
N ALA A 47 14.52 12.09 19.00
CA ALA A 47 14.97 11.56 20.29
C ALA A 47 13.84 11.51 21.35
N ARG A 48 12.85 12.40 21.28
CA ARG A 48 11.66 12.36 22.14
C ARG A 48 10.75 11.18 21.82
N PHE A 49 10.55 10.84 20.54
CA PHE A 49 9.82 9.63 20.15
C PHE A 49 10.53 8.36 20.58
N CYS A 50 11.86 8.30 20.46
CA CYS A 50 12.65 7.17 20.98
C CYS A 50 12.47 7.00 22.49
N LYS A 51 12.56 8.09 23.26
CA LYS A 51 12.34 8.08 24.72
C LYS A 51 10.91 7.73 25.10
N ALA A 52 9.95 8.04 24.25
CA ALA A 52 8.55 7.69 24.40
C ALA A 52 8.27 6.20 24.17
N GLY A 53 9.23 5.43 23.71
CA GLY A 53 9.09 3.98 23.52
C GLY A 53 8.66 3.56 22.12
N ALA A 54 8.87 4.40 21.11
CA ALA A 54 8.70 3.98 19.72
C ALA A 54 9.63 2.79 19.40
N GLY A 55 9.12 1.78 18.70
CA GLY A 55 9.91 0.65 18.17
C GLY A 55 10.67 1.01 16.90
N ALA A 56 10.19 2.02 16.17
CA ALA A 56 10.85 2.62 15.02
C ALA A 56 10.46 4.09 14.90
N VAL A 57 11.29 4.89 14.22
CA VAL A 57 10.99 6.30 13.95
C VAL A 57 10.77 6.56 12.47
N LEU A 58 9.79 7.43 12.15
CA LEU A 58 9.41 7.74 10.78
C LEU A 58 9.98 9.09 10.33
N ALA A 59 10.60 9.09 9.17
CA ALA A 59 11.10 10.30 8.54
C ALA A 59 9.95 11.06 7.83
N PRO A 60 9.87 12.40 7.93
CA PRO A 60 8.82 13.21 7.30
C PRO A 60 9.05 13.40 5.79
N THR A 61 9.03 12.30 5.03
CA THR A 61 9.25 12.25 3.58
C THR A 61 7.98 12.04 2.77
N LEU A 62 6.80 12.04 3.42
CA LEU A 62 5.50 11.70 2.86
C LEU A 62 5.19 12.41 1.53
N ALA A 63 5.39 13.72 1.45
CA ALA A 63 5.11 14.55 0.29
C ALA A 63 6.41 15.01 -0.40
N ALA A 64 7.44 14.15 -0.44
CA ALA A 64 8.74 14.49 -1.02
C ALA A 64 9.01 13.76 -2.34
N ASN A 65 7.98 13.26 -3.01
CA ASN A 65 8.07 12.73 -4.37
C ASN A 65 8.13 13.86 -5.40
N ARG A 66 8.53 13.55 -6.63
CA ARG A 66 8.72 14.53 -7.70
C ARG A 66 7.46 15.34 -8.00
N SER A 67 6.32 14.67 -8.11
CA SER A 67 5.04 15.29 -8.44
C SER A 67 4.61 16.30 -7.37
N ALA A 68 4.61 15.89 -6.10
CA ALA A 68 4.28 16.78 -4.99
C ALA A 68 5.25 17.97 -4.88
N LEU A 69 6.56 17.75 -5.13
CA LEU A 69 7.57 18.81 -5.10
C LEU A 69 7.47 19.76 -6.29
N ALA A 70 6.99 19.30 -7.46
CA ALA A 70 6.82 20.15 -8.65
C ALA A 70 5.82 21.27 -8.40
N SER A 71 4.76 21.04 -7.63
CA SER A 71 3.79 22.08 -7.25
C SER A 71 4.40 23.23 -6.43
N LEU A 72 5.60 23.00 -5.87
CA LEU A 72 6.37 23.97 -5.09
C LEU A 72 7.64 24.45 -5.79
N GLY A 73 7.89 24.04 -7.05
CA GLY A 73 9.12 24.32 -7.80
C GLY A 73 10.37 23.69 -7.20
N LEU A 74 10.21 22.52 -6.56
CA LEU A 74 11.28 21.80 -5.85
C LEU A 74 11.59 20.43 -6.45
N GLU A 75 11.07 20.10 -7.61
CA GLU A 75 11.20 18.78 -8.28
C GLU A 75 12.66 18.37 -8.54
N SER A 76 13.55 19.34 -8.72
CA SER A 76 14.99 19.07 -8.87
C SER A 76 15.69 18.67 -7.55
N ARG A 77 15.02 18.83 -6.40
CA ARG A 77 15.54 18.58 -5.07
C ARG A 77 15.06 17.28 -4.43
N VAL A 78 14.38 16.40 -5.19
CA VAL A 78 13.85 15.12 -4.66
C VAL A 78 14.91 14.35 -3.88
N ARG A 79 16.10 14.14 -4.46
CA ARG A 79 17.21 13.42 -3.81
C ARG A 79 17.69 14.12 -2.53
N GLU A 80 17.93 15.40 -2.60
CA GLU A 80 18.42 16.17 -1.45
C GLU A 80 17.45 16.10 -0.27
N LEU A 81 16.15 16.32 -0.56
CA LEU A 81 15.11 16.40 0.47
C LEU A 81 14.87 15.05 1.12
N ASN A 82 14.74 13.97 0.34
CA ASN A 82 14.52 12.63 0.88
C ASN A 82 15.72 12.11 1.66
N ALA A 83 16.91 12.06 1.02
CA ALA A 83 18.10 11.54 1.65
C ALA A 83 18.57 12.38 2.84
N GLY A 84 18.47 13.71 2.73
CA GLY A 84 18.86 14.61 3.81
C GLY A 84 17.99 14.44 5.05
N VAL A 85 16.66 14.40 4.88
CA VAL A 85 15.73 14.24 6.00
C VAL A 85 15.86 12.87 6.65
N LEU A 86 15.99 11.80 5.86
CA LEU A 86 16.17 10.44 6.39
C LEU A 86 17.43 10.34 7.29
N ARG A 87 18.58 10.87 6.81
CA ARG A 87 19.82 10.90 7.58
C ARG A 87 19.68 11.72 8.86
N LEU A 88 19.01 12.86 8.76
CA LEU A 88 18.76 13.73 9.91
C LEU A 88 17.95 13.05 11.01
N VAL A 89 16.92 12.26 10.63
CA VAL A 89 16.15 11.44 11.57
C VAL A 89 17.03 10.31 12.14
N ALA A 90 17.85 9.66 11.32
CA ALA A 90 18.76 8.60 11.77
C ALA A 90 19.76 9.08 12.83
N GLU A 91 20.26 10.33 12.73
CA GLU A 91 21.13 10.95 13.74
C GLU A 91 20.44 11.09 15.10
N GLY A 92 19.11 11.29 15.13
CA GLY A 92 18.31 11.39 16.36
C GLY A 92 17.72 10.07 16.86
N ALA A 93 17.77 8.99 16.04
CA ALA A 93 17.05 7.74 16.26
C ALA A 93 17.67 6.84 17.35
N GLY A 94 18.91 7.11 17.79
CA GLY A 94 19.54 6.33 18.87
C GLY A 94 19.69 4.84 18.57
N GLY A 95 19.80 4.46 17.28
CA GLY A 95 19.94 3.08 16.83
C GLY A 95 18.62 2.36 16.51
N LEU A 96 17.46 3.00 16.68
CA LEU A 96 16.18 2.45 16.25
C LEU A 96 16.09 2.42 14.71
N PRO A 97 15.30 1.48 14.14
CA PRO A 97 14.99 1.49 12.71
C PRO A 97 14.35 2.82 12.29
N VAL A 98 14.73 3.30 11.10
CA VAL A 98 14.18 4.52 10.51
C VAL A 98 13.34 4.17 9.30
N GLY A 99 12.03 4.35 9.40
CA GLY A 99 11.11 4.16 8.28
C GLY A 99 10.98 5.39 7.42
N ALA A 100 10.89 5.18 6.12
CA ALA A 100 10.61 6.23 5.15
C ALA A 100 9.10 6.31 4.87
N ARG A 101 8.50 7.50 5.02
CA ARG A 101 7.09 7.74 4.72
C ARG A 101 6.93 8.08 3.24
N ILE A 102 5.99 7.42 2.59
CA ILE A 102 5.69 7.60 1.17
C ILE A 102 4.18 7.84 1.03
N GLY A 103 3.83 9.00 0.51
CA GLY A 103 2.43 9.38 0.25
C GLY A 103 2.01 9.05 -1.18
N PRO A 104 0.75 9.40 -1.55
CA PRO A 104 0.25 9.26 -2.91
C PRO A 104 1.15 9.95 -3.95
N SER A 105 1.14 9.45 -5.18
CA SER A 105 1.91 10.03 -6.29
C SER A 105 1.50 11.47 -6.61
N GLY A 106 0.20 11.78 -6.37
CA GLY A 106 -0.42 13.03 -6.77
C GLY A 106 -0.85 13.05 -8.24
N ILE A 107 -0.78 11.92 -8.93
CA ILE A 107 -1.27 11.72 -10.30
C ILE A 107 -2.58 10.93 -10.21
N ALA A 108 -3.65 11.47 -10.79
CA ALA A 108 -4.91 10.74 -10.89
C ALA A 108 -4.77 9.65 -11.95
N PHE A 109 -5.01 8.39 -11.55
CA PHE A 109 -4.94 7.29 -12.49
C PHE A 109 -6.09 7.36 -13.51
N SER A 110 -5.77 7.12 -14.78
CA SER A 110 -6.73 7.04 -15.88
C SER A 110 -6.33 5.91 -16.84
N TYR A 111 -7.30 5.12 -17.27
CA TYR A 111 -7.10 4.12 -18.33
C TYR A 111 -7.02 4.75 -19.72
N GLU A 112 -7.57 5.96 -19.91
CA GLU A 112 -7.52 6.67 -21.19
C GLU A 112 -6.10 7.17 -21.54
N GLU A 113 -5.23 7.30 -20.54
CA GLU A 113 -3.86 7.74 -20.70
C GLU A 113 -2.90 6.55 -20.64
N ALA A 114 -2.47 6.05 -21.77
CA ALA A 114 -1.69 4.82 -21.90
C ALA A 114 -0.43 4.76 -21.00
N ASP A 115 0.23 5.89 -20.76
CA ASP A 115 1.46 5.96 -19.95
C ASP A 115 1.19 6.31 -18.46
N CYS A 116 -0.07 6.51 -18.06
CA CYS A 116 -0.41 7.01 -16.72
C CYS A 116 0.14 6.12 -15.59
N PHE A 117 -0.04 4.80 -15.71
CA PHE A 117 0.49 3.88 -14.69
C PHE A 117 2.02 3.91 -14.61
N ASP A 118 2.68 4.06 -15.76
CA ASP A 118 4.15 4.12 -15.82
C ASP A 118 4.70 5.43 -15.27
N GLU A 119 3.96 6.53 -15.41
CA GLU A 119 4.29 7.81 -14.77
C GLU A 119 4.17 7.69 -13.24
N ILE A 120 3.07 7.14 -12.73
CA ILE A 120 2.87 6.87 -11.30
C ILE A 120 4.01 5.99 -10.77
N PHE A 121 4.31 4.89 -11.45
CA PHE A 121 5.42 3.99 -11.09
C PHE A 121 6.77 4.70 -11.07
N ALA A 122 7.05 5.58 -12.03
CA ALA A 122 8.32 6.32 -12.10
C ALA A 122 8.50 7.26 -10.90
N VAL A 123 7.40 7.91 -10.44
CA VAL A 123 7.40 8.77 -9.24
C VAL A 123 7.79 7.97 -8.00
N TYR A 124 7.16 6.81 -7.78
CA TYR A 124 7.48 5.94 -6.65
C TYR A 124 8.89 5.36 -6.73
N ARG A 125 9.29 4.86 -7.90
CA ARG A 125 10.63 4.28 -8.12
C ARG A 125 11.74 5.26 -7.82
N GLU A 126 11.59 6.53 -8.23
CA GLU A 126 12.59 7.56 -7.92
C GLU A 126 12.73 7.79 -6.42
N GLN A 127 11.60 8.01 -5.72
CA GLN A 127 11.63 8.29 -4.28
C GLN A 127 12.12 7.09 -3.47
N ILE A 128 11.61 5.89 -3.74
CA ILE A 128 11.96 4.65 -3.02
C ILE A 128 13.45 4.35 -3.17
N ARG A 129 13.98 4.42 -4.39
CA ARG A 129 15.41 4.19 -4.63
C ARG A 129 16.31 5.16 -3.86
N ILE A 130 15.91 6.44 -3.79
CA ILE A 130 16.66 7.45 -3.02
C ILE A 130 16.64 7.13 -1.52
N LEU A 131 15.50 6.70 -1.00
CA LEU A 131 15.33 6.39 0.42
C LEU A 131 16.08 5.10 0.82
N ASP A 132 16.06 4.08 -0.04
CA ASP A 132 16.87 2.86 0.13
C ASP A 132 18.35 3.17 0.15
N GLU A 133 18.88 3.88 -0.87
CA GLU A 133 20.28 4.34 -0.94
C GLU A 133 20.68 5.22 0.27
N ALA A 134 19.74 5.91 0.88
CA ALA A 134 19.97 6.73 2.06
C ALA A 134 19.92 5.95 3.39
N GLY A 135 19.57 4.67 3.36
CA GLY A 135 19.56 3.76 4.50
C GLY A 135 18.24 3.68 5.26
N ALA A 136 17.11 3.79 4.58
CA ALA A 136 15.83 3.45 5.17
C ALA A 136 15.81 2.00 5.66
N SER A 137 15.16 1.74 6.79
CA SER A 137 15.01 0.38 7.34
C SER A 137 13.74 -0.31 6.87
N PHE A 138 12.74 0.43 6.43
CA PHE A 138 11.48 -0.02 5.86
C PHE A 138 10.74 1.14 5.18
N LEU A 139 9.75 0.79 4.37
CA LEU A 139 8.87 1.74 3.69
C LEU A 139 7.50 1.74 4.39
N MET A 140 6.97 2.94 4.68
CA MET A 140 5.62 3.15 5.17
C MET A 140 4.85 3.94 4.10
N ILE A 141 4.16 3.22 3.24
CA ILE A 141 3.29 3.78 2.19
C ILE A 141 1.97 4.13 2.83
N GLU A 142 1.65 5.40 2.94
CA GLU A 142 0.53 5.91 3.73
C GLU A 142 -0.44 6.74 2.91
N ARG A 143 -1.69 6.87 3.42
CA ARG A 143 -2.73 7.73 2.87
C ARG A 143 -3.12 7.35 1.44
N GLN A 144 -3.07 6.09 1.15
CA GLN A 144 -3.38 5.59 -0.18
C GLN A 144 -4.90 5.47 -0.34
N THR A 145 -5.41 6.00 -1.45
CA THR A 145 -6.83 5.95 -1.83
C THR A 145 -7.04 5.16 -3.13
N SER A 146 -5.98 4.92 -3.90
CA SER A 146 -6.03 4.30 -5.21
C SER A 146 -5.25 2.99 -5.24
N LEU A 147 -5.88 1.92 -5.74
CA LEU A 147 -5.20 0.63 -5.94
C LEU A 147 -4.05 0.76 -6.96
N ALA A 148 -4.19 1.61 -7.98
CA ALA A 148 -3.15 1.86 -8.96
C ALA A 148 -1.89 2.46 -8.32
N ASP A 149 -2.04 3.48 -7.46
CA ASP A 149 -0.94 4.04 -6.67
C ASP A 149 -0.27 2.99 -5.79
N MET A 150 -1.05 2.22 -5.04
CA MET A 150 -0.53 1.17 -4.16
C MET A 150 0.24 0.10 -4.93
N ARG A 151 -0.31 -0.39 -6.06
CA ARG A 151 0.36 -1.38 -6.90
C ARG A 151 1.65 -0.83 -7.52
N ALA A 152 1.63 0.41 -8.00
CA ALA A 152 2.81 1.07 -8.54
C ALA A 152 3.91 1.23 -7.47
N ALA A 153 3.55 1.61 -6.24
CA ALA A 153 4.47 1.70 -5.12
C ALA A 153 5.05 0.33 -4.73
N MET A 154 4.21 -0.72 -4.68
CA MET A 154 4.67 -2.10 -4.43
C MET A 154 5.64 -2.59 -5.49
N LEU A 155 5.34 -2.37 -6.78
CA LEU A 155 6.24 -2.73 -7.88
C LEU A 155 7.57 -1.97 -7.79
N ALA A 156 7.54 -0.69 -7.43
CA ALA A 156 8.75 0.11 -7.23
C ALA A 156 9.59 -0.40 -6.05
N ALA A 157 8.95 -0.80 -4.95
CA ALA A 157 9.60 -1.34 -3.76
C ALA A 157 10.32 -2.67 -4.02
N ARG A 158 9.88 -3.47 -5.00
CA ARG A 158 10.56 -4.73 -5.37
C ARG A 158 12.00 -4.56 -5.88
N SER A 159 12.42 -3.33 -6.18
CA SER A 159 13.83 -3.04 -6.49
C SER A 159 14.72 -2.94 -5.24
N THR A 160 14.14 -3.11 -4.06
CA THR A 160 14.81 -3.05 -2.76
C THR A 160 14.47 -4.31 -1.95
N ASP A 161 15.24 -4.57 -0.88
CA ASP A 161 14.96 -5.61 0.10
C ASP A 161 14.23 -5.05 1.35
N LEU A 162 13.70 -3.83 1.26
CA LEU A 162 13.06 -3.15 2.39
C LEU A 162 11.67 -3.74 2.67
N PRO A 163 11.34 -4.00 3.93
CA PRO A 163 9.97 -4.30 4.33
C PRO A 163 9.01 -3.18 3.92
N VAL A 164 7.81 -3.55 3.46
CA VAL A 164 6.81 -2.61 2.93
C VAL A 164 5.52 -2.70 3.74
N PHE A 165 5.15 -1.61 4.38
CA PHE A 165 3.89 -1.44 5.08
C PHE A 165 3.01 -0.49 4.30
N VAL A 166 1.75 -0.87 4.09
CA VAL A 166 0.78 -0.08 3.32
C VAL A 166 -0.41 0.26 4.19
N THR A 167 -0.78 1.53 4.26
CA THR A 167 -2.03 1.95 4.91
C THR A 167 -2.92 2.71 3.93
N MET A 168 -4.21 2.41 4.02
CA MET A 168 -5.25 2.86 3.12
C MET A 168 -6.19 3.81 3.84
N THR A 169 -6.63 4.83 3.13
CA THR A 169 -7.73 5.71 3.54
C THR A 169 -8.80 5.56 2.47
N PRO A 170 -10.02 5.12 2.80
CA PRO A 170 -11.11 5.10 1.83
C PRO A 170 -11.25 6.46 1.13
N ASP A 171 -11.49 6.44 -0.18
CA ASP A 171 -11.74 7.66 -0.93
C ASP A 171 -13.14 8.18 -0.57
N PRO A 172 -13.27 9.38 0.04
CA PRO A 172 -14.55 9.94 0.44
C PRO A 172 -15.47 10.25 -0.75
N PHE A 173 -14.96 10.15 -1.98
CA PHE A 173 -15.71 10.36 -3.22
C PHE A 173 -16.00 9.08 -3.99
N SER A 174 -15.55 7.93 -3.48
CA SER A 174 -15.83 6.62 -4.07
C SER A 174 -17.14 6.07 -3.53
N ASP A 175 -17.96 5.54 -4.42
CA ASP A 175 -19.17 4.78 -4.04
C ASP A 175 -18.82 3.37 -3.53
N THR A 176 -17.57 2.92 -3.72
CA THR A 176 -17.06 1.63 -3.27
C THR A 176 -15.99 1.85 -2.20
N ASP A 177 -16.38 1.68 -0.94
CA ASP A 177 -15.48 1.77 0.23
C ASP A 177 -14.71 0.46 0.49
N GLU A 178 -14.54 -0.37 -0.53
CA GLU A 178 -13.97 -1.69 -0.36
C GLU A 178 -12.44 -1.65 -0.21
N LEU A 179 -11.94 -2.06 0.95
CA LEU A 179 -10.51 -2.23 1.22
C LEU A 179 -10.03 -3.68 1.00
N LEU A 180 -10.95 -4.59 0.73
CA LEU A 180 -10.63 -6.00 0.51
C LEU A 180 -9.87 -6.26 -0.80
N PRO A 181 -10.23 -5.66 -1.96
CA PRO A 181 -9.45 -5.80 -3.18
C PRO A 181 -7.98 -5.37 -3.03
N PRO A 182 -7.65 -4.20 -2.43
CA PRO A 182 -6.28 -3.84 -2.10
C PRO A 182 -5.61 -4.85 -1.16
N LEU A 183 -6.26 -5.32 -0.10
CA LEU A 183 -5.67 -6.33 0.80
C LEU A 183 -5.25 -7.57 0.02
N ILE A 184 -6.18 -8.19 -0.73
CA ILE A 184 -5.94 -9.42 -1.50
C ILE A 184 -4.81 -9.22 -2.52
N THR A 185 -4.80 -8.09 -3.21
CA THR A 185 -3.80 -7.78 -4.23
C THR A 185 -2.41 -7.52 -3.62
N LEU A 186 -2.32 -6.64 -2.63
CA LEU A 186 -1.04 -6.17 -2.11
C LEU A 186 -0.33 -7.22 -1.26
N GLN A 187 -1.05 -8.03 -0.47
CA GLN A 187 -0.42 -9.14 0.26
C GLN A 187 0.14 -10.20 -0.71
N ALA A 188 -0.54 -10.47 -1.82
CA ALA A 188 -0.04 -11.35 -2.88
C ALA A 188 1.20 -10.74 -3.58
N MET A 189 1.29 -9.41 -3.70
CA MET A 189 2.45 -8.70 -4.20
C MET A 189 3.60 -8.60 -3.20
N GLY A 190 3.43 -9.03 -1.96
CA GLY A 190 4.50 -9.13 -0.96
C GLY A 190 4.54 -7.99 0.06
N ALA A 191 3.45 -7.27 0.30
CA ALA A 191 3.38 -6.35 1.44
C ALA A 191 3.60 -7.10 2.78
N ASP A 192 4.30 -6.47 3.73
CA ASP A 192 4.64 -7.04 5.03
C ASP A 192 3.62 -6.67 6.13
N ALA A 193 2.88 -5.58 5.94
CA ALA A 193 1.72 -5.21 6.73
C ALA A 193 0.77 -4.36 5.89
N ILE A 194 -0.53 -4.50 6.11
CA ILE A 194 -1.57 -3.73 5.43
C ILE A 194 -2.58 -3.24 6.46
N GLY A 195 -3.18 -2.08 6.26
CA GLY A 195 -4.20 -1.61 7.18
C GLY A 195 -4.75 -0.25 6.82
N VAL A 196 -5.25 0.46 7.82
CA VAL A 196 -5.97 1.71 7.65
C VAL A 196 -5.28 2.88 8.34
N ASP A 197 -5.47 4.08 7.81
CA ASP A 197 -5.03 5.31 8.46
C ASP A 197 -6.06 6.44 8.40
N ASN A 198 -5.97 7.32 9.38
CA ASN A 198 -6.74 8.58 9.50
C ASN A 198 -8.28 8.43 9.44
N LEU A 199 -8.81 7.24 9.68
CA LEU A 199 -10.25 7.00 9.82
C LEU A 199 -10.76 7.35 11.22
N PRO A 200 -12.07 7.65 11.36
CA PRO A 200 -12.75 7.57 12.64
C PRO A 200 -12.59 6.16 13.24
N VAL A 201 -12.53 6.05 14.57
CA VAL A 201 -12.27 4.77 15.26
C VAL A 201 -13.30 3.72 14.93
N SER A 202 -14.60 4.09 14.87
CA SER A 202 -15.69 3.18 14.49
C SER A 202 -15.48 2.56 13.11
N ASP A 203 -15.13 3.40 12.15
CA ASP A 203 -14.94 2.99 10.75
C ASP A 203 -13.69 2.12 10.61
N ALA A 204 -12.59 2.52 11.30
CA ALA A 204 -11.36 1.74 11.35
C ALA A 204 -11.59 0.34 11.99
N GLU A 205 -12.40 0.25 13.05
CA GLU A 205 -12.75 -1.04 13.68
C GLU A 205 -13.55 -1.92 12.73
N GLU A 206 -14.56 -1.38 12.07
CA GLU A 206 -15.38 -2.11 11.10
C GLU A 206 -14.53 -2.65 9.96
N ARG A 207 -13.70 -1.79 9.34
CA ARG A 207 -12.80 -2.20 8.25
C ARG A 207 -11.77 -3.24 8.67
N LEU A 208 -11.17 -3.11 9.85
CA LEU A 208 -10.23 -4.13 10.35
C LEU A 208 -10.90 -5.48 10.59
N ARG A 209 -12.13 -5.49 11.10
CA ARG A 209 -12.91 -6.74 11.28
C ARG A 209 -13.25 -7.42 9.96
N GLU A 210 -13.55 -6.62 8.93
CA GLU A 210 -13.77 -7.08 7.56
C GLU A 210 -12.51 -7.69 6.95
N LEU A 211 -11.36 -7.01 7.09
CA LEU A 211 -10.09 -7.44 6.50
C LEU A 211 -9.47 -8.66 7.23
N PHE A 212 -9.68 -8.78 8.54
CA PHE A 212 -8.94 -9.73 9.36
C PHE A 212 -9.08 -11.20 8.93
N PRO A 213 -10.25 -11.74 8.54
CA PRO A 213 -10.38 -13.12 8.08
C PRO A 213 -9.56 -13.44 6.83
N HIS A 214 -9.24 -12.41 6.03
CA HIS A 214 -8.59 -12.52 4.73
C HIS A 214 -7.10 -12.13 4.77
N ALA A 215 -6.61 -11.67 5.92
CA ALA A 215 -5.26 -11.14 6.07
C ALA A 215 -4.21 -12.24 6.34
N GLU A 216 -3.27 -12.43 5.41
CA GLU A 216 -2.06 -13.24 5.61
C GLU A 216 -0.94 -12.46 6.33
N VAL A 217 -1.04 -11.13 6.36
CA VAL A 217 -0.05 -10.21 6.91
C VAL A 217 -0.60 -9.48 8.13
N PRO A 218 0.27 -8.94 9.02
CA PRO A 218 -0.14 -8.10 10.12
C PRO A 218 -1.02 -6.92 9.67
N LEU A 219 -2.12 -6.67 10.39
CA LEU A 219 -2.95 -5.50 10.14
C LEU A 219 -2.41 -4.27 10.89
N ALA A 220 -2.43 -3.12 10.20
CA ALA A 220 -1.98 -1.83 10.70
C ALA A 220 -3.15 -0.88 10.99
N ALA A 221 -3.04 -0.11 12.08
CA ALA A 221 -3.96 0.97 12.41
C ALA A 221 -3.18 2.23 12.79
N ARG A 222 -3.33 3.28 11.98
CA ARG A 222 -2.71 4.58 12.20
C ARG A 222 -3.78 5.65 12.38
N LEU A 223 -4.25 5.78 13.61
CA LEU A 223 -5.31 6.73 13.95
C LEU A 223 -4.80 8.19 13.93
N SER A 224 -5.68 9.11 13.56
CA SER A 224 -5.40 10.53 13.69
C SER A 224 -5.42 10.94 15.17
N ALA A 225 -4.28 11.38 15.68
CA ALA A 225 -4.20 11.93 17.04
C ALA A 225 -4.93 13.27 17.21
N LEU A 226 -5.29 13.95 16.10
CA LEU A 226 -6.10 15.18 16.13
C LEU A 226 -7.56 14.91 16.52
N GLN A 227 -8.03 13.68 16.37
CA GLN A 227 -9.40 13.28 16.72
C GLN A 227 -9.52 12.81 18.17
N ALA A 228 -8.40 12.46 18.81
CA ALA A 228 -8.41 11.99 20.19
C ALA A 228 -8.46 13.14 21.19
N ALA A 229 -9.30 13.00 22.22
CA ALA A 229 -9.42 13.99 23.27
C ALA A 229 -8.18 14.09 24.16
N SER A 230 -7.45 12.97 24.32
CA SER A 230 -6.23 12.88 25.13
C SER A 230 -5.39 11.67 24.70
N PRO A 231 -4.11 11.57 25.12
CA PRO A 231 -3.32 10.35 24.92
C PRO A 231 -3.95 9.09 25.52
N GLU A 232 -4.65 9.17 26.64
CA GLU A 232 -5.33 8.04 27.28
C GLU A 232 -6.53 7.57 26.42
N ALA A 233 -7.35 8.51 25.93
CA ALA A 233 -8.45 8.18 25.01
C ALA A 233 -7.91 7.51 23.73
N TYR A 234 -6.82 8.03 23.18
CA TYR A 234 -6.16 7.44 22.01
C TYR A 234 -5.73 5.99 22.24
N VAL A 235 -5.25 5.66 23.43
CA VAL A 235 -4.86 4.28 23.80
C VAL A 235 -6.07 3.36 23.90
N GLU A 236 -7.20 3.83 24.42
CA GLU A 236 -8.43 3.02 24.47
C GLU A 236 -8.96 2.75 23.04
N ASP A 237 -8.88 3.75 22.15
CA ASP A 237 -9.18 3.58 20.73
C ASP A 237 -8.25 2.54 20.08
N ALA A 238 -6.95 2.64 20.31
CA ALA A 238 -5.98 1.67 19.78
C ALA A 238 -6.21 0.25 20.35
N ALA A 239 -6.62 0.13 21.61
CA ALA A 239 -6.96 -1.15 22.23
C ALA A 239 -8.22 -1.77 21.62
N LEU A 240 -9.19 -0.96 21.18
CA LEU A 240 -10.34 -1.41 20.40
C LEU A 240 -9.91 -2.01 19.07
N LEU A 241 -9.04 -1.29 18.35
CA LEU A 241 -8.52 -1.75 17.06
C LEU A 241 -7.61 -2.99 17.17
N ALA A 242 -6.88 -3.13 18.30
CA ALA A 242 -6.12 -4.35 18.57
C ALA A 242 -7.05 -5.58 18.70
N ARG A 243 -8.22 -5.41 19.31
CA ARG A 243 -9.24 -6.48 19.36
C ARG A 243 -9.89 -6.78 18.00
N ALA A 244 -9.85 -5.82 17.09
CA ALA A 244 -10.27 -6.00 15.69
C ALA A 244 -9.17 -6.60 14.79
N GLY A 245 -8.00 -6.94 15.35
CA GLY A 245 -6.93 -7.63 14.64
C GLY A 245 -5.69 -6.77 14.33
N ALA A 246 -5.69 -5.47 14.65
CA ALA A 246 -4.51 -4.63 14.44
C ALA A 246 -3.37 -5.00 15.39
N CYS A 247 -2.15 -5.01 14.87
CA CYS A 247 -0.93 -5.26 15.64
C CYS A 247 0.27 -4.38 15.19
N VAL A 248 0.06 -3.49 14.22
CA VAL A 248 1.01 -2.44 13.84
C VAL A 248 0.35 -1.09 14.11
N PHE A 249 0.96 -0.28 14.95
CA PHE A 249 0.38 0.97 15.45
C PHE A 249 1.28 2.17 15.22
N GLY A 250 0.67 3.34 15.28
CA GLY A 250 1.33 4.62 15.25
C GLY A 250 0.30 5.75 15.11
N ALA A 251 0.69 6.96 15.48
CA ALA A 251 -0.16 8.10 15.24
C ALA A 251 -0.08 8.50 13.76
N GLY A 252 -1.22 8.63 13.12
CA GLY A 252 -1.35 9.19 11.80
C GLY A 252 -1.11 10.70 11.81
N GLU A 253 -2.15 11.49 11.56
CA GLU A 253 -2.04 12.95 11.64
C GLU A 253 -2.04 13.43 13.11
N GLY A 254 -1.25 14.46 13.42
CA GLY A 254 -1.20 15.05 14.75
C GLY A 254 -0.37 14.30 15.78
N GLY A 255 0.30 13.21 15.41
CA GLY A 255 1.13 12.42 16.34
C GLY A 255 2.15 13.27 17.10
N ALA A 256 2.30 12.96 18.39
CA ALA A 256 3.25 13.61 19.30
C ALA A 256 3.81 12.59 20.31
N PRO A 257 5.01 12.82 20.90
CA PRO A 257 5.63 11.89 21.83
C PRO A 257 4.76 11.47 23.02
N ALA A 258 3.79 12.29 23.44
CA ALA A 258 2.86 11.95 24.51
C ALA A 258 1.92 10.79 24.12
N PHE A 259 1.40 10.79 22.90
CA PHE A 259 0.58 9.69 22.37
C PHE A 259 1.40 8.41 22.22
N THR A 260 2.61 8.53 21.69
CA THR A 260 3.54 7.39 21.58
C THR A 260 3.87 6.80 22.94
N ALA A 261 4.13 7.63 23.97
CA ALA A 261 4.43 7.17 25.32
C ALA A 261 3.25 6.43 25.97
N ALA A 262 2.05 6.97 25.82
CA ALA A 262 0.84 6.35 26.33
C ALA A 262 0.60 5.00 25.64
N LEU A 263 0.75 4.94 24.32
CA LEU A 263 0.57 3.73 23.53
C LEU A 263 1.66 2.69 23.84
N ALA A 264 2.93 3.07 23.92
CA ALA A 264 4.04 2.18 24.26
C ALA A 264 3.89 1.51 25.64
N ALA A 265 3.31 2.24 26.61
CA ALA A 265 3.04 1.69 27.93
C ALA A 265 1.95 0.60 27.95
N ARG A 266 1.01 0.63 27.02
CA ARG A 266 -0.15 -0.29 26.96
C ARG A 266 -0.03 -1.34 25.85
N CYS A 267 0.67 -1.03 24.78
CA CYS A 267 0.81 -1.87 23.58
C CYS A 267 1.29 -3.31 23.90
N PRO A 268 2.21 -3.56 24.84
CA PRO A 268 2.61 -4.94 25.21
C PRO A 268 1.48 -5.81 25.75
N ALA A 269 0.39 -5.20 26.23
CA ALA A 269 -0.79 -5.91 26.72
C ALA A 269 -1.90 -6.06 25.66
N PHE A 270 -1.70 -5.55 24.45
CA PHE A 270 -2.66 -5.71 23.37
C PHE A 270 -2.62 -7.15 22.85
N PRO A 271 -3.79 -7.70 22.44
CA PRO A 271 -3.81 -8.99 21.80
C PRO A 271 -3.01 -8.93 20.50
N VAL A 272 -2.12 -9.88 20.30
CA VAL A 272 -1.52 -10.14 18.99
C VAL A 272 -2.30 -11.30 18.39
N PRO A 273 -2.86 -11.15 17.18
CA PRO A 273 -3.61 -12.22 16.55
C PRO A 273 -2.77 -13.49 16.41
N GLU A 274 -3.36 -14.62 16.77
CA GLU A 274 -2.73 -15.92 16.48
C GLU A 274 -2.71 -16.16 14.98
N PRO A 275 -1.68 -16.87 14.46
CA PRO A 275 -1.68 -17.29 13.06
C PRO A 275 -2.95 -18.08 12.75
N HIS A 276 -3.67 -17.67 11.72
CA HIS A 276 -4.86 -18.35 11.22
C HIS A 276 -4.70 -18.65 9.72
N GLU A 277 -5.47 -19.58 9.24
CA GLU A 277 -5.60 -19.79 7.80
C GLU A 277 -6.48 -18.68 7.22
N ALA A 278 -5.85 -17.82 6.43
CA ALA A 278 -6.57 -16.68 5.85
C ALA A 278 -7.36 -17.14 4.62
N ASP A 279 -8.61 -16.70 4.52
CA ASP A 279 -9.40 -16.86 3.30
C ASP A 279 -8.97 -15.80 2.28
N CYS A 280 -7.89 -16.09 1.56
CA CYS A 280 -7.24 -15.17 0.63
C CYS A 280 -7.01 -15.77 -0.78
N ARG A 281 -7.52 -16.99 -1.03
CA ARG A 281 -7.50 -17.58 -2.37
C ARG A 281 -8.55 -16.92 -3.26
N ALA A 282 -8.23 -15.74 -3.74
CA ALA A 282 -9.14 -14.90 -4.51
C ALA A 282 -8.42 -14.17 -5.65
N ALA A 283 -9.15 -13.96 -6.75
CA ALA A 283 -8.84 -12.91 -7.72
C ALA A 283 -9.47 -11.59 -7.24
N ALA A 284 -9.02 -10.47 -7.80
CA ALA A 284 -9.58 -9.17 -7.51
C ALA A 284 -9.53 -8.26 -8.72
N SER A 285 -10.52 -7.39 -8.86
CA SER A 285 -10.46 -6.18 -9.69
C SER A 285 -10.39 -4.96 -8.77
N ALA A 286 -10.36 -3.76 -9.34
CA ALA A 286 -10.45 -2.53 -8.54
C ALA A 286 -11.76 -2.46 -7.73
N ASP A 287 -12.84 -3.08 -8.24
CA ASP A 287 -14.21 -2.92 -7.75
C ASP A 287 -14.74 -4.16 -6.97
N GLY A 288 -13.97 -5.25 -6.90
CA GLY A 288 -14.46 -6.43 -6.18
C GLY A 288 -13.46 -7.57 -6.03
N VAL A 289 -13.81 -8.52 -5.15
CA VAL A 289 -13.05 -9.74 -4.87
C VAL A 289 -13.85 -10.96 -5.24
N PHE A 290 -13.19 -11.93 -5.86
CA PHE A 290 -13.77 -13.20 -6.31
C PHE A 290 -13.03 -14.35 -5.63
N PHE A 291 -13.62 -14.94 -4.58
CA PHE A 291 -13.06 -16.10 -3.90
C PHE A 291 -13.12 -17.34 -4.80
N LEU A 292 -12.01 -18.05 -4.87
CA LEU A 292 -11.84 -19.22 -5.74
C LEU A 292 -12.09 -20.51 -4.97
N GLY A 293 -13.03 -21.32 -5.44
CA GLY A 293 -13.24 -22.68 -4.97
C GLY A 293 -12.14 -23.64 -5.43
N ASP A 294 -12.32 -24.93 -5.11
CA ASP A 294 -11.39 -25.97 -5.55
C ASP A 294 -11.57 -26.29 -7.04
N ASP A 295 -12.80 -26.21 -7.53
CA ASP A 295 -13.14 -26.49 -8.93
C ASP A 295 -13.09 -25.17 -9.73
N ILE A 296 -12.07 -25.02 -10.56
CA ILE A 296 -11.92 -23.89 -11.48
C ILE A 296 -12.24 -24.40 -12.90
N GLU A 297 -13.27 -23.79 -13.50
CA GLU A 297 -13.66 -24.04 -14.88
C GLU A 297 -13.47 -22.77 -15.69
N LEU A 298 -12.48 -22.78 -16.60
CA LEU A 298 -12.23 -21.65 -17.51
C LEU A 298 -13.29 -21.62 -18.61
N SER A 299 -13.68 -20.41 -19.03
CA SER A 299 -14.53 -20.23 -20.21
C SER A 299 -13.78 -20.52 -21.51
N GLU A 300 -14.51 -20.61 -22.63
CA GLU A 300 -13.87 -20.41 -23.94
C GLU A 300 -13.14 -19.07 -23.95
N PRO A 301 -11.98 -18.99 -24.65
CA PRO A 301 -11.18 -17.76 -24.65
C PRO A 301 -11.90 -16.60 -25.32
N VAL A 302 -12.08 -15.51 -24.58
CA VAL A 302 -12.53 -14.22 -25.10
C VAL A 302 -11.34 -13.46 -25.67
N ARG A 303 -11.50 -12.86 -26.84
CA ARG A 303 -10.46 -12.01 -27.46
C ARG A 303 -10.71 -10.55 -27.16
N CYS A 304 -9.65 -9.80 -26.94
CA CYS A 304 -9.72 -8.35 -26.83
C CYS A 304 -10.18 -7.73 -28.14
N SER A 305 -11.26 -6.99 -28.09
CA SER A 305 -11.87 -6.32 -29.23
C SER A 305 -12.70 -5.12 -28.75
N SER A 306 -13.25 -4.35 -29.66
CA SER A 306 -14.20 -3.27 -29.34
C SER A 306 -15.53 -3.76 -28.72
N ARG A 307 -15.72 -5.06 -28.59
CA ARG A 307 -16.87 -5.70 -27.95
C ARG A 307 -16.52 -6.40 -26.65
N LEU A 308 -15.31 -6.16 -26.11
CA LEU A 308 -14.83 -6.84 -24.91
C LEU A 308 -15.79 -6.70 -23.73
N ASP A 309 -16.45 -5.55 -23.59
CA ASP A 309 -17.47 -5.30 -22.54
C ASP A 309 -18.63 -6.27 -22.65
N ASP A 310 -19.23 -6.38 -23.84
CA ASP A 310 -20.34 -7.28 -24.09
C ASP A 310 -19.92 -8.74 -23.85
N ASP A 311 -18.75 -9.12 -24.34
CA ASP A 311 -18.23 -10.48 -24.24
C ASP A 311 -17.92 -10.85 -22.77
N LEU A 312 -17.39 -9.92 -21.94
CA LEU A 312 -17.15 -10.13 -20.51
C LEU A 312 -18.45 -10.27 -19.71
N ILE A 313 -19.48 -9.49 -20.08
CA ILE A 313 -20.80 -9.58 -19.45
C ILE A 313 -21.49 -10.90 -19.83
N GLU A 314 -21.34 -11.35 -21.08
CA GLU A 314 -21.92 -12.62 -21.53
C GLU A 314 -21.32 -13.83 -20.80
N LEU A 315 -20.08 -13.77 -20.30
CA LEU A 315 -19.45 -14.84 -19.52
C LEU A 315 -20.25 -15.22 -18.25
N GLU A 316 -20.99 -14.28 -17.65
CA GLU A 316 -21.83 -14.53 -16.47
C GLU A 316 -22.97 -15.54 -16.73
N HIS A 317 -23.39 -15.68 -17.97
CA HIS A 317 -24.47 -16.57 -18.36
C HIS A 317 -24.00 -17.98 -18.74
N GLY A 318 -22.66 -18.20 -18.72
CA GLY A 318 -22.05 -19.48 -18.99
C GLY A 318 -22.03 -20.41 -17.78
N SER A 319 -21.43 -21.60 -17.96
CA SER A 319 -21.18 -22.56 -16.88
C SER A 319 -19.81 -22.38 -16.21
N ALA A 320 -18.91 -21.63 -16.85
CA ALA A 320 -17.57 -21.37 -16.35
C ALA A 320 -17.63 -20.43 -15.13
N ASN A 321 -16.73 -20.65 -14.18
CA ASN A 321 -16.62 -19.80 -13.00
C ASN A 321 -15.39 -18.87 -13.04
N VAL A 322 -14.59 -18.93 -14.12
CA VAL A 322 -13.46 -18.05 -14.42
C VAL A 322 -13.49 -17.68 -15.91
N GLY A 323 -13.49 -16.40 -16.21
CA GLY A 323 -13.42 -15.89 -17.57
C GLY A 323 -11.98 -15.93 -18.11
N LEU A 324 -11.75 -16.60 -19.24
CA LEU A 324 -10.43 -16.65 -19.88
C LEU A 324 -10.34 -15.56 -20.97
N VAL A 325 -9.40 -14.62 -20.81
CA VAL A 325 -9.13 -13.57 -21.78
C VAL A 325 -7.81 -13.84 -22.49
N ARG A 326 -7.84 -13.87 -23.82
CA ARG A 326 -6.67 -14.01 -24.67
C ARG A 326 -6.12 -12.65 -25.06
N VAL A 327 -4.88 -12.39 -24.66
CA VAL A 327 -4.15 -11.13 -24.91
C VAL A 327 -3.00 -11.41 -25.86
N GLU A 328 -3.03 -10.80 -27.04
CA GLU A 328 -2.08 -11.07 -28.16
C GLU A 328 -1.16 -9.86 -28.44
N SER A 329 -1.48 -8.67 -27.87
CA SER A 329 -0.74 -7.42 -28.08
C SER A 329 -0.71 -6.55 -26.85
N LEU A 330 0.10 -5.49 -26.87
CA LEU A 330 0.10 -4.48 -25.81
C LEU A 330 -1.22 -3.70 -25.76
N ASP A 331 -1.83 -3.46 -26.93
CA ASP A 331 -3.13 -2.80 -27.01
C ASP A 331 -4.23 -3.65 -26.35
N ASP A 332 -4.18 -4.98 -26.53
CA ASP A 332 -5.09 -5.91 -25.83
C ASP A 332 -4.89 -5.86 -24.32
N ALA A 333 -3.66 -5.73 -23.85
CA ALA A 333 -3.37 -5.60 -22.42
C ALA A 333 -3.99 -4.32 -21.82
N MET A 334 -4.00 -3.24 -22.58
CA MET A 334 -4.65 -1.98 -22.20
C MET A 334 -6.17 -2.12 -22.20
N LEU A 335 -6.75 -2.76 -23.23
CA LEU A 335 -8.19 -3.06 -23.29
C LEU A 335 -8.64 -3.93 -22.11
N LEU A 336 -7.86 -4.99 -21.77
CA LEU A 336 -8.15 -5.81 -20.60
C LEU A 336 -8.10 -4.98 -19.31
N ALA A 337 -7.14 -4.06 -19.18
CA ALA A 337 -7.02 -3.23 -17.99
C ALA A 337 -8.21 -2.27 -17.82
N GLU A 338 -8.68 -1.68 -18.93
CA GLU A 338 -9.79 -0.73 -18.96
C GLU A 338 -11.14 -1.42 -18.71
N HIS A 339 -11.40 -2.53 -19.42
CA HIS A 339 -12.71 -3.17 -19.45
C HIS A 339 -12.84 -4.36 -18.47
N GLY A 340 -11.71 -4.96 -18.05
CA GLY A 340 -11.71 -6.10 -17.15
C GLY A 340 -12.46 -5.90 -15.82
N PRO A 341 -12.46 -4.71 -15.20
CA PRO A 341 -13.26 -4.44 -14.00
C PRO A 341 -14.78 -4.61 -14.18
N LEU A 342 -15.30 -4.56 -15.43
CA LEU A 342 -16.71 -4.82 -15.73
C LEU A 342 -17.12 -6.29 -15.58
N ALA A 343 -16.15 -7.20 -15.60
CA ALA A 343 -16.43 -8.62 -15.42
C ALA A 343 -16.91 -8.91 -14.01
N ARG A 344 -17.95 -9.73 -13.90
CA ARG A 344 -18.49 -10.23 -12.63
C ARG A 344 -18.02 -11.64 -12.29
N LEU A 345 -17.00 -12.10 -12.98
CA LEU A 345 -16.25 -13.32 -12.75
C LEU A 345 -14.78 -12.99 -12.54
N PRO A 346 -14.04 -13.83 -11.81
CA PRO A 346 -12.59 -13.75 -11.79
C PRO A 346 -12.04 -13.95 -13.21
N LEU A 347 -11.01 -13.20 -13.59
CA LEU A 347 -10.41 -13.29 -14.90
C LEU A 347 -9.07 -14.03 -14.88
N ALA A 348 -8.91 -14.93 -15.84
CA ALA A 348 -7.65 -15.55 -16.20
C ALA A 348 -7.14 -14.93 -17.51
N VAL A 349 -5.83 -14.73 -17.62
CA VAL A 349 -5.18 -14.23 -18.82
C VAL A 349 -4.32 -15.31 -19.45
N TRP A 350 -4.45 -15.44 -20.77
CA TRP A 350 -3.56 -16.23 -21.61
C TRP A 350 -2.81 -15.32 -22.58
N ALA A 351 -1.50 -15.48 -22.71
CA ALA A 351 -0.68 -14.76 -23.69
C ALA A 351 0.44 -15.67 -24.22
N ASP A 352 0.85 -15.46 -25.47
CA ASP A 352 1.88 -16.26 -26.13
C ASP A 352 3.29 -15.68 -25.97
N SER A 353 3.42 -14.49 -25.41
CA SER A 353 4.71 -13.82 -25.24
C SER A 353 4.86 -13.17 -23.87
N LEU A 354 6.08 -13.21 -23.33
CA LEU A 354 6.43 -12.61 -22.05
C LEU A 354 6.09 -11.11 -21.96
N PRO A 355 6.42 -10.25 -22.95
CA PRO A 355 6.10 -8.82 -22.85
C PRO A 355 4.61 -8.54 -22.78
N VAL A 356 3.80 -9.32 -23.50
CA VAL A 356 2.33 -9.17 -23.54
C VAL A 356 1.72 -9.60 -22.21
N LEU A 357 2.11 -10.79 -21.70
CA LEU A 357 1.64 -11.23 -20.39
C LEU A 357 2.05 -10.26 -19.27
N GLU A 358 3.28 -9.77 -19.31
CA GLU A 358 3.75 -8.80 -18.32
C GLU A 358 2.96 -7.49 -18.38
N ALA A 359 2.62 -7.00 -19.59
CA ALA A 359 1.80 -5.81 -19.77
C ALA A 359 0.38 -6.03 -19.20
N ALA A 360 -0.26 -7.17 -19.48
CA ALA A 360 -1.57 -7.51 -18.95
C ALA A 360 -1.57 -7.50 -17.41
N LEU A 361 -0.60 -8.14 -16.78
CA LEU A 361 -0.46 -8.17 -15.32
C LEU A 361 -0.08 -6.80 -14.72
N ARG A 362 0.65 -5.98 -15.46
CA ARG A 362 1.11 -4.66 -15.03
C ARG A 362 -0.03 -3.65 -14.99
N TYR A 363 -0.79 -3.55 -16.08
CA TYR A 363 -1.79 -2.50 -16.25
C TYR A 363 -3.14 -2.84 -15.62
N PHE A 364 -3.50 -4.11 -15.50
CA PHE A 364 -4.72 -4.51 -14.82
C PHE A 364 -4.68 -4.14 -13.33
N GLN A 365 -5.68 -3.39 -12.87
CA GLN A 365 -5.75 -2.95 -11.48
C GLN A 365 -6.48 -4.00 -10.62
N GLY A 366 -5.72 -4.99 -10.16
CA GLY A 366 -6.24 -6.10 -9.37
C GLY A 366 -5.29 -7.29 -9.34
N ARG A 367 -5.87 -8.47 -9.15
CA ARG A 367 -5.20 -9.77 -9.07
C ARG A 367 -5.82 -10.73 -10.06
N LEU A 368 -5.13 -11.02 -11.16
CA LEU A 368 -5.55 -11.97 -12.19
C LEU A 368 -5.10 -13.41 -11.88
N LEU A 369 -5.77 -14.37 -12.55
CA LEU A 369 -5.20 -15.69 -12.78
C LEU A 369 -4.36 -15.64 -14.07
N VAL A 370 -3.38 -16.53 -14.17
CA VAL A 370 -2.58 -16.77 -15.38
C VAL A 370 -2.83 -18.21 -15.80
N ASP A 371 -3.29 -18.40 -17.03
CA ASP A 371 -3.49 -19.72 -17.59
C ASP A 371 -2.14 -20.39 -17.87
N SER A 372 -1.87 -21.50 -17.20
CA SER A 372 -0.63 -22.29 -17.34
C SER A 372 -0.45 -22.93 -18.71
N SER A 373 -1.49 -22.96 -19.54
CA SER A 373 -1.39 -23.39 -20.95
C SER A 373 -0.73 -22.34 -21.86
N SER A 374 -0.45 -21.12 -21.35
CA SER A 374 0.36 -20.13 -22.05
C SER A 374 1.72 -20.74 -22.46
N PRO A 375 2.20 -20.56 -23.71
CA PRO A 375 3.39 -21.23 -24.21
C PRO A 375 4.68 -20.57 -23.69
N LEU A 376 4.74 -20.32 -22.38
CA LEU A 376 5.88 -19.76 -21.66
C LEU A 376 6.39 -20.80 -20.64
N GLU A 377 7.66 -20.74 -20.31
CA GLU A 377 8.24 -21.64 -19.31
C GLU A 377 7.58 -21.44 -17.94
N GLU A 378 7.34 -22.54 -17.22
CA GLU A 378 6.67 -22.53 -15.91
C GLU A 378 7.38 -21.59 -14.91
N GLU A 379 8.71 -21.56 -14.94
CA GLU A 379 9.52 -20.66 -14.10
C GLU A 379 9.26 -19.19 -14.40
N VAL A 380 9.02 -18.85 -15.68
CA VAL A 380 8.70 -17.49 -16.13
C VAL A 380 7.30 -17.09 -15.65
N LEU A 381 6.32 -17.99 -15.80
CA LEU A 381 4.95 -17.78 -15.31
C LEU A 381 4.95 -17.55 -13.78
N ALA A 382 5.65 -18.39 -13.04
CA ALA A 382 5.77 -18.29 -11.59
C ALA A 382 6.46 -16.98 -11.16
N ALA A 383 7.50 -16.55 -11.86
CA ALA A 383 8.21 -15.30 -11.58
C ALA A 383 7.31 -14.08 -11.81
N LEU A 384 6.54 -14.06 -12.92
CA LEU A 384 5.57 -12.99 -13.19
C LEU A 384 4.42 -13.00 -12.18
N ALA A 385 3.86 -14.17 -11.88
CA ALA A 385 2.81 -14.30 -10.88
C ALA A 385 3.28 -13.75 -9.53
N ASN A 386 4.46 -14.12 -9.07
CA ASN A 386 5.05 -13.57 -7.86
C ASN A 386 5.22 -12.05 -7.94
N LYS A 387 5.69 -11.53 -9.09
CA LYS A 387 5.93 -10.08 -9.27
C LYS A 387 4.66 -9.27 -9.15
N TYR A 388 3.58 -9.72 -9.74
CA TYR A 388 2.30 -8.99 -9.84
C TYR A 388 1.23 -9.49 -8.88
N GLY A 389 1.54 -10.49 -8.06
CA GLY A 389 0.62 -11.11 -7.12
C GLY A 389 -0.43 -12.02 -7.79
N ALA A 390 -0.24 -12.42 -9.05
CA ALA A 390 -1.18 -13.24 -9.80
C ALA A 390 -1.19 -14.71 -9.32
N ILE A 391 -2.18 -15.47 -9.78
CA ILE A 391 -2.34 -16.91 -9.48
C ILE A 391 -2.08 -17.69 -10.77
N VAL A 392 -1.10 -18.59 -10.78
CA VAL A 392 -0.92 -19.53 -11.91
C VAL A 392 -1.88 -20.70 -11.71
N TYR A 393 -2.66 -21.03 -12.76
CA TYR A 393 -3.65 -22.10 -12.75
C TYR A 393 -3.53 -22.97 -14.00
#